data_6e7ae997f480e89ee3461e316910f3b7
#
_entry.id   6e7ae997f480e89ee3461e316910f3b7
#
_cell.length_a   1.000
_cell.length_b   1.000
_cell.length_c   1.000
_cell.angle_alpha   90.00
_cell.angle_beta   90.00
_cell.angle_gamma   90.00
#
_symmetry.space_group_name_H-M   'P 1'
#
loop_
_entity.id
_entity.type
_entity.pdbx_description
1 polymer ?
#
loop_
_entity_poly.entity_id
_entity_poly.type
_entity_poly.pdbx_seq_one_letter_code
_entity_poly.pdbx_strand_id
1 'polypeptide(L)'
;FQAEDGIRDRSPSRGLGDVYKRQDLIKNSVSSTFTSNVLTGLGSFGSLYDLKPLLNEYDNPVMVQSIDGVGTKTIIARKMKKYDTIGIDLLSAAANDILVMGAKPLTFLDYIANDKLDPKIIKEIVSGMVKACRDTGVSLVGGETAEMPDTYLPGEHDLVGIITGIVEKDKIITGEKIRRGNVLLGLPSNGLHTNGYSFARKLFFDVGGYDVSDHPKELEDSVGNTLLMPHINYTKHVLETLNAGIELKGIVHVTGGGLLENIPRILPKGHGVEINKDAWPSLPVFDLMKSIGNIEEAEMFRSFNMGIGMVFIAERDDISDIRKVLNGISPVYLMGSVVNGNKNVIIK
;
A
#
# COMPACT_ATOMS: atom_id res chain seq x y z
N PHE A 1 21.96 18.10 10.80
CA PHE A 1 21.94 18.30 9.35
C PHE A 1 23.11 19.17 8.93
N GLN A 2 24.15 18.60 8.38
CA GLN A 2 25.25 19.36 7.77
C GLN A 2 25.02 19.33 6.25
N ALA A 3 24.57 20.44 5.70
CA ALA A 3 24.70 20.72 4.29
C ALA A 3 26.14 21.14 4.07
N GLU A 4 27.03 20.24 3.77
CA GLU A 4 28.35 20.55 3.27
C GLU A 4 28.49 20.13 1.81
N ASP A 5 28.95 21.13 1.05
CA ASP A 5 29.55 21.05 -0.27
C ASP A 5 28.61 21.05 -1.50
N GLY A 6 28.48 22.24 -2.06
CA GLY A 6 27.92 22.52 -3.38
C GLY A 6 27.37 23.91 -3.58
N ILE A 7 27.42 24.77 -2.55
CA ILE A 7 26.84 26.12 -2.62
C ILE A 7 27.93 27.16 -2.82
N ARG A 8 28.42 27.30 -4.04
CA ARG A 8 29.26 28.48 -4.38
C ARG A 8 28.60 29.47 -5.35
N ASP A 9 27.33 29.28 -5.74
CA ASP A 9 26.72 30.26 -6.66
C ASP A 9 25.19 30.48 -6.55
N ARG A 10 24.56 30.17 -5.43
CA ARG A 10 23.18 30.60 -5.17
C ARG A 10 23.04 31.00 -3.71
N SER A 11 22.43 32.17 -3.45
CA SER A 11 22.31 32.69 -2.11
C SER A 11 21.78 31.61 -1.14
N PRO A 12 22.48 31.32 -0.03
CA PRO A 12 22.11 30.26 0.93
C PRO A 12 20.72 30.41 1.54
N SER A 13 20.13 31.60 1.38
CA SER A 13 18.84 31.97 1.96
C SER A 13 17.62 31.37 1.25
N ARG A 14 17.72 30.90 -0.01
CA ARG A 14 16.53 30.38 -0.72
C ARG A 14 16.20 28.94 -0.36
N GLY A 15 17.17 28.03 -0.33
CA GLY A 15 16.91 26.62 0.00
C GLY A 15 16.45 26.40 1.44
N LEU A 16 17.14 27.02 2.42
CA LEU A 16 16.75 26.94 3.83
C LEU A 16 15.39 27.62 4.09
N GLY A 17 15.10 28.77 3.46
CA GLY A 17 13.82 29.44 3.59
C GLY A 17 12.63 28.61 3.08
N ASP A 18 12.84 27.82 2.04
CA ASP A 18 11.77 26.97 1.47
C ASP A 18 11.57 25.69 2.29
N VAL A 19 12.61 25.16 2.94
CA VAL A 19 12.50 24.06 3.92
C VAL A 19 11.68 24.50 5.14
N TYR A 20 11.96 25.66 5.73
CA TYR A 20 11.20 26.17 6.89
C TYR A 20 9.74 26.49 6.53
N LYS A 21 9.48 27.15 5.41
CA LYS A 21 8.11 27.42 4.93
C LYS A 21 7.31 26.14 4.75
N ARG A 22 7.96 25.09 4.26
CA ARG A 22 7.33 23.78 4.09
C ARG A 22 6.95 23.16 5.42
N GLN A 23 7.87 23.13 6.38
CA GLN A 23 7.60 22.58 7.72
C GLN A 23 6.39 23.26 8.36
N ASP A 24 6.27 24.59 8.25
CA ASP A 24 5.11 25.32 8.74
C ASP A 24 3.80 24.97 8.02
N LEU A 25 3.86 24.73 6.71
CA LEU A 25 2.69 24.37 5.89
C LEU A 25 2.10 23.00 6.23
N ILE A 26 2.93 22.04 6.67
CA ILE A 26 2.50 20.66 6.95
C ILE A 26 2.35 20.36 8.44
N LYS A 27 2.99 21.14 9.33
CA LYS A 27 3.08 20.89 10.77
C LYS A 27 1.74 20.60 11.42
N ASN A 28 0.76 21.47 11.23
CA ASN A 28 -0.57 21.31 11.82
C ASN A 28 -1.30 20.07 11.26
N SER A 29 -1.14 19.81 9.97
CA SER A 29 -1.74 18.65 9.32
C SER A 29 -1.15 17.35 9.85
N VAL A 30 0.18 17.27 9.94
CA VAL A 30 0.88 16.08 10.45
C VAL A 30 0.55 15.87 11.93
N SER A 31 0.59 16.92 12.76
CA SER A 31 0.24 16.82 14.19
C SER A 31 -1.20 16.31 14.41
N SER A 32 -2.10 16.50 13.44
CA SER A 32 -3.47 15.98 13.52
C SER A 32 -3.57 14.46 13.41
N THR A 33 -2.48 13.76 13.07
CA THR A 33 -2.38 12.29 13.05
C THR A 33 -1.90 11.75 14.40
N PHE A 34 -1.42 12.60 15.31
CA PHE A 34 -0.78 12.16 16.54
C PHE A 34 -1.80 11.58 17.50
N THR A 35 -1.50 10.40 17.98
CA THR A 35 -2.17 9.81 19.16
C THR A 35 -1.53 10.34 20.43
N SER A 36 -2.13 10.05 21.59
CA SER A 36 -1.57 10.39 22.92
C SER A 36 -0.20 9.78 23.20
N ASN A 37 0.20 8.78 22.41
CA ASN A 37 1.48 8.11 22.53
C ASN A 37 2.64 8.93 21.93
N VAL A 38 2.38 9.89 21.05
CA VAL A 38 3.42 10.73 20.45
C VAL A 38 3.83 11.81 21.43
N LEU A 39 5.09 11.78 21.88
CA LEU A 39 5.63 12.70 22.90
C LEU A 39 6.38 13.91 22.31
N THR A 40 6.73 13.86 21.02
CA THR A 40 7.47 14.93 20.33
C THR A 40 6.68 15.47 19.14
N GLY A 41 6.80 16.79 18.91
CA GLY A 41 6.30 17.40 17.67
C GLY A 41 7.30 17.26 16.51
N LEU A 42 6.88 17.71 15.33
CA LEU A 42 7.77 17.84 14.17
C LEU A 42 8.91 18.84 14.45
N GLY A 43 10.11 18.51 13.93
CA GLY A 43 11.30 19.37 14.03
C GLY A 43 12.32 18.88 15.05
N SER A 44 12.05 17.82 15.80
CA SER A 44 13.04 17.11 16.60
C SER A 44 13.91 16.21 15.72
N PHE A 45 15.13 15.88 16.17
CA PHE A 45 16.02 14.95 15.45
C PHE A 45 15.47 13.52 15.36
N GLY A 46 14.57 13.15 16.28
CA GLY A 46 13.87 11.89 16.28
C GLY A 46 12.50 12.04 16.92
N SER A 47 11.60 11.11 16.60
CA SER A 47 10.29 11.03 17.24
C SER A 47 10.35 10.15 18.50
N LEU A 48 9.62 10.57 19.54
CA LEU A 48 9.43 9.79 20.75
C LEU A 48 7.99 9.27 20.79
N TYR A 49 7.84 7.96 20.94
CA TYR A 49 6.57 7.29 21.02
C TYR A 49 6.50 6.49 22.33
N ASP A 50 5.52 6.78 23.18
CA ASP A 50 5.33 6.06 24.46
C ASP A 50 4.70 4.69 24.20
N LEU A 51 5.46 3.64 24.50
CA LEU A 51 5.00 2.27 24.35
C LEU A 51 4.23 1.75 25.58
N LYS A 52 4.37 2.40 26.74
CA LYS A 52 3.81 1.88 27.98
C LYS A 52 2.28 1.67 27.95
N PRO A 53 1.46 2.57 27.39
CA PRO A 53 0.03 2.33 27.27
C PRO A 53 -0.29 1.09 26.43
N LEU A 54 0.47 0.86 25.35
CA LEU A 54 0.29 -0.30 24.47
C LEU A 54 0.71 -1.60 25.16
N LEU A 55 1.82 -1.58 25.90
CA LEU A 55 2.34 -2.77 26.59
C LEU A 55 1.38 -3.29 27.66
N ASN A 56 0.39 -2.52 28.09
CA ASN A 56 -0.67 -3.01 28.97
C ASN A 56 -1.72 -3.86 28.21
N GLU A 57 -1.74 -3.80 26.88
CA GLU A 57 -2.67 -4.55 26.01
C GLU A 57 -2.04 -5.87 25.48
N TYR A 58 -0.73 -6.06 25.69
CA TYR A 58 0.05 -7.19 25.15
C TYR A 58 0.85 -7.85 26.25
N ASP A 59 0.86 -9.18 26.26
CA ASP A 59 1.69 -9.97 27.19
C ASP A 59 3.12 -10.13 26.68
N ASN A 60 3.26 -10.42 25.39
CA ASN A 60 4.54 -10.61 24.70
C ASN A 60 4.57 -9.84 23.36
N PRO A 61 4.67 -8.50 23.41
CA PRO A 61 4.61 -7.66 22.22
C PRO A 61 5.80 -7.89 21.30
N VAL A 62 5.53 -7.99 19.99
CA VAL A 62 6.53 -8.06 18.94
C VAL A 62 6.37 -6.85 18.02
N MET A 63 7.45 -6.13 17.78
CA MET A 63 7.51 -5.04 16.83
C MET A 63 7.61 -5.59 15.41
N VAL A 64 6.78 -5.06 14.51
CA VAL A 64 6.79 -5.40 13.08
C VAL A 64 7.07 -4.14 12.28
N GLN A 65 7.98 -4.22 11.32
CA GLN A 65 8.33 -3.09 10.45
C GLN A 65 8.35 -3.53 9.00
N SER A 66 7.92 -2.63 8.12
CA SER A 66 8.09 -2.74 6.66
C SER A 66 8.53 -1.39 6.09
N ILE A 67 9.20 -1.46 4.94
CA ILE A 67 9.59 -0.31 4.13
C ILE A 67 9.17 -0.57 2.70
N ASP A 68 8.47 0.36 2.09
CA ASP A 68 8.03 0.26 0.70
C ASP A 68 8.01 1.64 0.03
N GLY A 69 7.92 1.66 -1.28
CA GLY A 69 7.85 2.87 -2.11
C GLY A 69 6.61 2.88 -3.00
N VAL A 70 6.28 4.05 -3.54
CA VAL A 70 5.19 4.18 -4.53
C VAL A 70 5.61 3.66 -5.90
N GLY A 71 6.90 3.65 -6.17
CA GLY A 71 7.45 3.23 -7.46
C GLY A 71 7.01 4.12 -8.62
N THR A 72 6.90 3.55 -9.81
CA THR A 72 6.69 4.31 -11.05
C THR A 72 5.27 4.85 -11.26
N LYS A 73 4.36 4.66 -10.30
CA LYS A 73 3.07 5.37 -10.25
C LYS A 73 3.27 6.89 -10.12
N THR A 74 4.36 7.32 -9.50
CA THR A 74 4.76 8.74 -9.42
C THR A 74 4.84 9.43 -10.78
N ILE A 75 5.17 8.69 -11.85
CA ILE A 75 5.21 9.22 -13.22
C ILE A 75 3.80 9.60 -13.71
N ILE A 76 2.78 8.82 -13.32
CA ILE A 76 1.38 9.16 -13.64
C ILE A 76 0.96 10.41 -12.87
N ALA A 77 1.28 10.49 -11.57
CA ALA A 77 1.02 11.65 -10.74
C ALA A 77 1.62 12.94 -11.36
N ARG A 78 2.88 12.85 -11.83
CA ARG A 78 3.56 13.95 -12.53
C ARG A 78 2.84 14.36 -13.82
N LYS A 79 2.47 13.39 -14.67
CA LYS A 79 1.74 13.66 -15.92
C LYS A 79 0.38 14.33 -15.66
N MET A 80 -0.33 13.90 -14.62
CA MET A 80 -1.62 14.43 -14.19
C MET A 80 -1.49 15.72 -13.36
N LYS A 81 -0.29 16.08 -12.89
CA LYS A 81 -0.05 17.15 -11.90
C LYS A 81 -0.94 17.00 -10.66
N LYS A 82 -1.12 15.77 -10.19
CA LYS A 82 -1.96 15.39 -9.07
C LYS A 82 -1.19 14.45 -8.14
N TYR A 83 -0.85 14.92 -6.94
CA TYR A 83 0.09 14.25 -6.05
C TYR A 83 -0.52 13.80 -4.72
N ASP A 84 -1.76 14.17 -4.42
CA ASP A 84 -2.46 13.83 -3.17
C ASP A 84 -2.69 12.32 -3.02
N THR A 85 -2.89 11.59 -4.12
CA THR A 85 -3.15 10.14 -4.09
C THR A 85 -1.94 9.31 -3.74
N ILE A 86 -0.73 9.71 -4.17
CA ILE A 86 0.48 8.91 -3.98
C ILE A 86 0.96 8.89 -2.52
N GLY A 87 0.58 9.88 -1.71
CA GLY A 87 0.78 9.83 -0.26
C GLY A 87 -0.12 8.79 0.42
N ILE A 88 -1.36 8.60 -0.08
CA ILE A 88 -2.26 7.54 0.38
C ILE A 88 -1.68 6.17 0.00
N ASP A 89 -1.20 6.05 -1.25
CA ASP A 89 -0.56 4.84 -1.75
C ASP A 89 0.60 4.38 -0.85
N LEU A 90 1.47 5.32 -0.48
CA LEU A 90 2.67 5.04 0.28
C LEU A 90 2.36 4.42 1.65
N LEU A 91 1.46 5.06 2.42
CA LEU A 91 1.05 4.51 3.71
C LEU A 91 0.33 3.17 3.54
N SER A 92 -0.59 3.09 2.57
CA SER A 92 -1.43 1.90 2.40
C SER A 92 -0.60 0.67 2.03
N ALA A 93 0.36 0.81 1.10
CA ALA A 93 1.27 -0.28 0.73
C ALA A 93 2.04 -0.78 1.94
N ALA A 94 2.74 0.11 2.66
CA ALA A 94 3.54 -0.25 3.81
C ALA A 94 2.69 -0.84 4.97
N ALA A 95 1.51 -0.27 5.24
CA ALA A 95 0.62 -0.79 6.29
C ALA A 95 0.10 -2.19 5.95
N ASN A 96 -0.33 -2.42 4.70
CA ASN A 96 -0.82 -3.72 4.26
C ASN A 96 0.23 -4.83 4.41
N ASP A 97 1.52 -4.51 4.27
CA ASP A 97 2.61 -5.47 4.43
C ASP A 97 2.75 -5.99 5.86
N ILE A 98 2.53 -5.16 6.87
CA ILE A 98 2.59 -5.61 8.27
C ILE A 98 1.29 -6.25 8.73
N LEU A 99 0.16 -5.89 8.12
CA LEU A 99 -1.15 -6.49 8.41
C LEU A 99 -1.18 -7.99 8.09
N VAL A 100 -0.39 -8.47 7.13
CA VAL A 100 -0.35 -9.91 6.79
C VAL A 100 0.17 -10.76 7.94
N MET A 101 0.89 -10.16 8.89
CA MET A 101 1.34 -10.81 10.12
C MET A 101 0.38 -10.59 11.30
N GLY A 102 -0.76 -9.93 11.08
CA GLY A 102 -1.72 -9.57 12.13
C GLY A 102 -1.31 -8.36 12.97
N ALA A 103 -0.31 -7.59 12.52
CA ALA A 103 0.21 -6.45 13.27
C ALA A 103 -0.69 -5.21 13.14
N LYS A 104 -0.91 -4.51 14.25
CA LYS A 104 -1.57 -3.21 14.31
C LYS A 104 -0.55 -2.12 13.94
N PRO A 105 -0.75 -1.35 12.87
CA PRO A 105 0.12 -0.21 12.54
C PRO A 105 0.07 0.87 13.63
N LEU A 106 1.21 1.51 13.92
CA LEU A 106 1.35 2.52 14.98
C LEU A 106 1.91 3.84 14.45
N THR A 107 3.10 3.79 13.85
CA THR A 107 3.82 4.98 13.41
C THR A 107 4.30 4.85 11.97
N PHE A 108 4.40 5.99 11.31
CA PHE A 108 4.88 6.09 9.94
C PHE A 108 5.96 7.18 9.82
N LEU A 109 6.98 6.89 9.03
CA LEU A 109 8.03 7.80 8.62
C LEU A 109 8.10 7.81 7.10
N ASP A 110 8.34 8.98 6.50
CA ASP A 110 8.49 9.12 5.05
C ASP A 110 9.85 9.66 4.64
N TYR A 111 10.25 9.32 3.43
CA TYR A 111 11.33 9.95 2.70
C TYR A 111 10.80 10.40 1.35
N ILE A 112 10.95 11.70 1.06
CA ILE A 112 10.59 12.29 -0.22
C ILE A 112 11.83 12.90 -0.83
N ALA A 113 12.26 12.37 -1.99
CA ALA A 113 13.38 12.90 -2.75
C ALA A 113 12.93 13.39 -4.13
N ASN A 114 13.54 14.44 -4.62
CA ASN A 114 13.27 15.04 -5.93
C ASN A 114 14.45 15.85 -6.45
N ASP A 115 14.44 16.17 -7.74
CA ASP A 115 15.44 17.03 -8.36
C ASP A 115 15.39 18.44 -7.80
N LYS A 116 14.17 18.97 -7.62
CA LYS A 116 13.92 20.32 -7.11
C LYS A 116 12.67 20.32 -6.24
N LEU A 117 12.79 20.93 -5.08
CA LEU A 117 11.69 21.05 -4.13
C LEU A 117 10.63 22.05 -4.62
N ASP A 118 9.38 21.58 -4.76
CA ASP A 118 8.19 22.41 -4.87
C ASP A 118 7.34 22.24 -3.61
N PRO A 119 7.23 23.28 -2.74
CA PRO A 119 6.47 23.18 -1.50
C PRO A 119 4.99 22.81 -1.69
N LYS A 120 4.40 23.12 -2.85
CA LYS A 120 2.99 22.78 -3.14
C LYS A 120 2.85 21.29 -3.39
N ILE A 121 3.74 20.70 -4.20
CA ILE A 121 3.75 19.27 -4.48
C ILE A 121 3.97 18.48 -3.20
N ILE A 122 4.97 18.88 -2.39
CA ILE A 122 5.24 18.23 -1.10
C ILE A 122 4.02 18.30 -0.18
N LYS A 123 3.34 19.45 -0.12
CA LYS A 123 2.11 19.60 0.66
C LYS A 123 1.00 18.64 0.19
N GLU A 124 0.81 18.47 -1.11
CA GLU A 124 -0.17 17.53 -1.65
C GLU A 124 0.18 16.08 -1.25
N ILE A 125 1.43 15.66 -1.45
CA ILE A 125 1.90 14.32 -1.07
C ILE A 125 1.65 14.08 0.42
N VAL A 126 2.10 15.01 1.28
CA VAL A 126 1.92 14.90 2.73
C VAL A 126 0.44 14.91 3.11
N SER A 127 -0.42 15.68 2.42
CA SER A 127 -1.85 15.68 2.70
C SER A 127 -2.49 14.31 2.46
N GLY A 128 -2.04 13.59 1.43
CA GLY A 128 -2.44 12.21 1.18
C GLY A 128 -2.01 11.25 2.29
N MET A 129 -0.75 11.35 2.73
CA MET A 129 -0.25 10.56 3.87
C MET A 129 -1.03 10.86 5.15
N VAL A 130 -1.25 12.12 5.47
CA VAL A 130 -2.04 12.56 6.64
C VAL A 130 -3.45 11.98 6.59
N LYS A 131 -4.11 12.04 5.43
CA LYS A 131 -5.44 11.45 5.26
C LYS A 131 -5.41 9.96 5.59
N ALA A 132 -4.51 9.21 4.97
CA ALA A 132 -4.41 7.76 5.19
C ALA A 132 -4.02 7.42 6.65
N CYS A 133 -3.12 8.19 7.27
CA CYS A 133 -2.77 8.05 8.68
C CYS A 133 -3.98 8.22 9.60
N ARG A 134 -4.79 9.26 9.37
CA ARG A 134 -6.01 9.51 10.17
C ARG A 134 -7.04 8.41 10.00
N ASP A 135 -7.26 7.96 8.77
CA ASP A 135 -8.23 6.91 8.46
C ASP A 135 -7.87 5.56 9.10
N THR A 136 -6.59 5.36 9.45
CA THR A 136 -6.05 4.11 9.99
C THR A 136 -5.57 4.20 11.44
N GLY A 137 -5.58 5.39 12.04
CA GLY A 137 -5.09 5.60 13.41
C GLY A 137 -3.57 5.52 13.54
N VAL A 138 -2.83 5.70 12.44
CA VAL A 138 -1.37 5.73 12.40
C VAL A 138 -0.87 7.16 12.62
N SER A 139 0.19 7.33 13.40
CA SER A 139 0.82 8.65 13.58
C SER A 139 1.96 8.85 12.58
N LEU A 140 1.87 9.89 11.75
CA LEU A 140 2.99 10.35 10.92
C LEU A 140 3.96 11.12 11.80
N VAL A 141 4.99 10.44 12.32
CA VAL A 141 5.82 10.96 13.41
C VAL A 141 7.06 11.71 12.93
N GLY A 142 7.37 11.68 11.66
CA GLY A 142 8.51 12.37 11.08
C GLY A 142 8.75 11.96 9.65
N GLY A 143 9.81 12.49 9.08
CA GLY A 143 10.22 12.17 7.71
C GLY A 143 11.41 13.01 7.28
N GLU A 144 11.90 12.75 6.07
CA GLU A 144 12.99 13.47 5.45
C GLU A 144 12.58 13.93 4.06
N THR A 145 13.03 15.12 3.66
CA THR A 145 12.81 15.59 2.29
C THR A 145 14.11 16.11 1.75
N ALA A 146 14.57 15.53 0.65
CA ALA A 146 15.85 15.84 0.03
C ALA A 146 15.65 16.46 -1.36
N GLU A 147 16.32 17.58 -1.60
CA GLU A 147 16.55 18.13 -2.93
C GLU A 147 17.87 17.58 -3.46
N MET A 148 17.80 16.79 -4.54
CA MET A 148 18.93 16.06 -5.09
C MET A 148 19.05 16.31 -6.59
N PRO A 149 19.50 17.52 -6.98
CA PRO A 149 19.73 17.88 -8.39
C PRO A 149 20.76 16.93 -9.01
N ASP A 150 20.58 16.64 -10.29
CA ASP A 150 21.40 15.72 -11.08
C ASP A 150 21.34 14.23 -10.67
N THR A 151 20.69 13.90 -9.56
CA THR A 151 20.39 12.51 -9.16
C THR A 151 19.06 12.05 -9.73
N TYR A 152 18.05 12.89 -9.68
CA TYR A 152 16.74 12.66 -10.27
C TYR A 152 16.55 13.49 -11.53
N LEU A 153 15.78 12.95 -12.50
CA LEU A 153 15.41 13.71 -13.68
C LEU A 153 14.45 14.86 -13.30
N PRO A 154 14.43 15.97 -14.05
CA PRO A 154 13.58 17.10 -13.76
C PRO A 154 12.10 16.74 -13.56
N GLY A 155 11.56 17.12 -12.40
CA GLY A 155 10.19 16.86 -11.98
C GLY A 155 9.92 15.45 -11.49
N GLU A 156 10.93 14.61 -11.32
CA GLU A 156 10.76 13.29 -10.71
C GLU A 156 10.76 13.37 -9.19
N HIS A 157 9.95 12.49 -8.59
CA HIS A 157 9.80 12.34 -7.16
C HIS A 157 9.95 10.85 -6.81
N ASP A 158 10.72 10.56 -5.78
CA ASP A 158 10.82 9.25 -5.17
C ASP A 158 10.27 9.31 -3.75
N LEU A 159 9.43 8.36 -3.41
CA LEU A 159 8.75 8.28 -2.14
C LEU A 159 9.00 6.92 -1.50
N VAL A 160 9.48 6.94 -0.27
CA VAL A 160 9.68 5.74 0.55
C VAL A 160 9.01 5.96 1.90
N GLY A 161 8.33 4.94 2.41
CA GLY A 161 7.66 4.96 3.70
C GLY A 161 8.08 3.80 4.58
N ILE A 162 8.24 4.08 5.87
CA ILE A 162 8.57 3.09 6.89
C ILE A 162 7.42 3.03 7.87
N ILE A 163 6.77 1.87 7.97
CA ILE A 163 5.72 1.59 8.93
C ILE A 163 6.27 0.78 10.10
N THR A 164 5.84 1.12 11.29
CA THR A 164 6.09 0.34 12.49
C THR A 164 4.76 -0.06 13.11
N GLY A 165 4.61 -1.32 13.45
CA GLY A 165 3.43 -1.88 14.10
C GLY A 165 3.78 -2.83 15.23
N ILE A 166 2.76 -3.38 15.86
CA ILE A 166 2.87 -4.29 17.01
C ILE A 166 1.90 -5.47 16.85
N VAL A 167 2.33 -6.63 17.30
CA VAL A 167 1.50 -7.84 17.35
C VAL A 167 1.83 -8.64 18.60
N GLU A 168 0.85 -9.35 19.16
CA GLU A 168 1.10 -10.34 20.22
C GLU A 168 1.82 -11.56 19.64
N LYS A 169 2.87 -12.03 20.29
CA LYS A 169 3.79 -13.07 19.77
C LYS A 169 3.07 -14.36 19.35
N ASP A 170 2.12 -14.80 20.13
CA ASP A 170 1.35 -16.03 19.87
C ASP A 170 0.20 -15.84 18.85
N LYS A 171 -0.09 -14.59 18.48
CA LYS A 171 -1.07 -14.20 17.46
C LYS A 171 -0.45 -13.87 16.10
N ILE A 172 0.87 -14.03 15.94
CA ILE A 172 1.53 -13.79 14.66
C ILE A 172 1.00 -14.78 13.61
N ILE A 173 0.53 -14.24 12.50
CA ILE A 173 0.02 -15.03 11.37
C ILE A 173 1.19 -15.44 10.47
N THR A 174 1.56 -16.72 10.50
CA THR A 174 2.71 -17.27 9.75
C THR A 174 2.31 -18.19 8.60
N GLY A 175 1.03 -18.56 8.51
CA GLY A 175 0.56 -19.55 7.56
C GLY A 175 0.76 -21.01 7.99
N GLU A 176 1.47 -21.29 9.09
CA GLU A 176 1.74 -22.66 9.57
C GLU A 176 0.47 -23.44 9.91
N LYS A 177 -0.63 -22.73 10.23
CA LYS A 177 -1.93 -23.32 10.54
C LYS A 177 -2.80 -23.57 9.29
N ILE A 178 -2.33 -23.20 8.09
CA ILE A 178 -3.05 -23.46 6.84
C ILE A 178 -3.11 -24.97 6.60
N ARG A 179 -4.31 -25.47 6.27
CA ARG A 179 -4.58 -26.88 6.01
C ARG A 179 -5.44 -27.04 4.75
N ARG A 180 -5.36 -28.22 4.15
CA ARG A 180 -6.29 -28.62 3.07
C ARG A 180 -7.74 -28.42 3.50
N GLY A 181 -8.54 -27.79 2.65
CA GLY A 181 -9.94 -27.47 2.91
C GLY A 181 -10.18 -26.05 3.43
N ASN A 182 -9.14 -25.35 3.95
CA ASN A 182 -9.26 -23.93 4.20
C ASN A 182 -9.66 -23.19 2.91
N VAL A 183 -10.37 -22.08 3.07
CA VAL A 183 -10.89 -21.30 1.95
C VAL A 183 -10.07 -20.03 1.75
N LEU A 184 -10.02 -19.56 0.51
CA LEU A 184 -9.45 -18.28 0.14
C LEU A 184 -10.59 -17.27 -0.05
N LEU A 185 -10.53 -16.19 0.71
CA LEU A 185 -11.49 -15.09 0.66
C LEU A 185 -10.78 -13.84 0.14
N GLY A 186 -11.17 -13.39 -1.06
CA GLY A 186 -10.60 -12.22 -1.70
C GLY A 186 -11.29 -10.93 -1.25
N LEU A 187 -10.50 -9.92 -0.93
CA LEU A 187 -10.93 -8.55 -0.74
C LEU A 187 -10.58 -7.75 -2.00
N PRO A 188 -11.55 -7.00 -2.57
CA PRO A 188 -11.34 -6.32 -3.84
C PRO A 188 -10.24 -5.26 -3.78
N SER A 189 -9.54 -5.08 -4.89
CA SER A 189 -8.84 -3.84 -5.20
C SER A 189 -9.75 -2.90 -6.00
N ASN A 190 -9.32 -1.65 -6.12
CA ASN A 190 -10.00 -0.64 -6.94
C ASN A 190 -9.21 -0.26 -8.21
N GLY A 191 -8.20 -1.05 -8.55
CA GLY A 191 -7.29 -0.84 -9.66
C GLY A 191 -5.96 -1.54 -9.42
N LEU A 192 -4.90 -1.00 -10.02
CA LEU A 192 -3.55 -1.59 -9.98
C LEU A 192 -2.89 -1.52 -8.59
N HIS A 193 -3.38 -0.67 -7.70
CA HIS A 193 -2.73 -0.28 -6.46
C HIS A 193 -1.39 0.43 -6.71
N THR A 194 -0.24 -0.19 -6.36
CA THR A 194 1.11 0.37 -6.55
C THR A 194 2.03 -0.51 -7.38
N ASN A 195 1.51 -1.60 -7.96
CA ASN A 195 2.31 -2.58 -8.69
C ASN A 195 1.94 -2.68 -10.17
N GLY A 196 2.91 -3.11 -10.99
CA GLY A 196 2.70 -3.30 -12.43
C GLY A 196 2.73 -2.02 -13.27
N TYR A 197 3.06 -0.86 -12.69
CA TYR A 197 2.98 0.44 -13.39
C TYR A 197 3.93 0.59 -14.57
N SER A 198 5.11 -0.01 -14.55
CA SER A 198 6.02 0.01 -15.71
C SER A 198 5.38 -0.68 -16.92
N PHE A 199 4.70 -1.80 -16.68
CA PHE A 199 4.01 -2.53 -17.73
C PHE A 199 2.72 -1.80 -18.16
N ALA A 200 1.90 -1.33 -17.21
CA ALA A 200 0.70 -0.56 -17.52
C ALA A 200 0.99 0.70 -18.35
N ARG A 201 2.04 1.44 -18.02
CA ARG A 201 2.48 2.61 -18.78
C ARG A 201 2.87 2.24 -20.21
N LYS A 202 3.63 1.17 -20.39
CA LYS A 202 3.98 0.66 -21.71
C LYS A 202 2.74 0.31 -22.52
N LEU A 203 1.76 -0.35 -21.90
CA LEU A 203 0.52 -0.75 -22.57
C LEU A 203 -0.30 0.47 -22.97
N PHE A 204 -0.62 1.36 -22.05
CA PHE A 204 -1.47 2.50 -22.36
C PHE A 204 -0.79 3.51 -23.29
N PHE A 205 0.45 3.91 -22.99
CA PHE A 205 1.09 5.04 -23.69
C PHE A 205 1.84 4.60 -24.94
N ASP A 206 2.63 3.53 -24.86
CA ASP A 206 3.51 3.14 -25.96
C ASP A 206 2.77 2.25 -26.98
N VAL A 207 1.96 1.30 -26.53
CA VAL A 207 1.24 0.34 -27.39
C VAL A 207 -0.13 0.88 -27.79
N GLY A 208 -0.91 1.34 -26.81
CA GLY A 208 -2.29 1.82 -27.02
C GLY A 208 -2.38 3.23 -27.58
N GLY A 209 -1.27 4.01 -27.48
CA GLY A 209 -1.22 5.39 -27.94
C GLY A 209 -2.09 6.38 -27.16
N TYR A 210 -2.56 6.00 -25.96
CA TYR A 210 -3.37 6.87 -25.09
C TYR A 210 -2.49 7.92 -24.39
N ASP A 211 -3.10 9.06 -24.04
CA ASP A 211 -2.56 9.98 -23.05
C ASP A 211 -3.35 9.86 -21.74
N VAL A 212 -2.84 10.45 -20.66
CA VAL A 212 -3.49 10.45 -19.34
C VAL A 212 -4.86 11.11 -19.34
N SER A 213 -5.11 12.05 -20.25
CA SER A 213 -6.39 12.76 -20.43
C SER A 213 -7.42 11.99 -21.24
N ASP A 214 -7.05 10.90 -21.91
CA ASP A 214 -7.97 10.17 -22.77
C ASP A 214 -9.01 9.39 -21.95
N HIS A 215 -10.22 9.28 -22.52
CA HIS A 215 -11.36 8.59 -21.94
C HIS A 215 -11.80 7.41 -22.82
N PRO A 216 -11.11 6.25 -22.72
CA PRO A 216 -11.57 5.04 -23.41
C PRO A 216 -12.99 4.68 -22.94
N LYS A 217 -13.83 4.23 -23.87
CA LYS A 217 -15.23 3.86 -23.58
C LYS A 217 -15.36 2.70 -22.58
N GLU A 218 -14.31 1.93 -22.40
CA GLU A 218 -14.21 0.80 -21.47
C GLU A 218 -13.97 1.28 -20.03
N LEU A 219 -13.49 2.51 -19.83
CA LEU A 219 -13.20 3.08 -18.50
C LEU A 219 -14.28 4.08 -18.10
N GLU A 220 -14.56 4.15 -16.80
CA GLU A 220 -15.49 5.14 -16.24
C GLU A 220 -14.89 6.55 -16.18
N ASP A 221 -13.55 6.66 -16.18
CA ASP A 221 -12.82 7.92 -16.06
C ASP A 221 -11.64 7.94 -17.04
N SER A 222 -10.88 9.02 -17.06
CA SER A 222 -9.66 9.12 -17.85
C SER A 222 -8.65 8.03 -17.48
N VAL A 223 -7.75 7.70 -18.42
CA VAL A 223 -6.64 6.78 -18.17
C VAL A 223 -5.85 7.21 -16.93
N GLY A 224 -5.54 8.51 -16.83
CA GLY A 224 -4.78 9.05 -15.70
C GLY A 224 -5.49 8.89 -14.36
N ASN A 225 -6.78 9.23 -14.26
CA ASN A 225 -7.55 9.06 -13.03
C ASN A 225 -7.69 7.59 -12.64
N THR A 226 -7.95 6.71 -13.62
CA THR A 226 -8.01 5.26 -13.40
C THR A 226 -6.69 4.71 -12.85
N LEU A 227 -5.55 5.14 -13.42
CA LEU A 227 -4.23 4.74 -12.96
C LEU A 227 -3.81 5.40 -11.63
N LEU A 228 -4.42 6.53 -11.25
CA LEU A 228 -4.17 7.19 -9.97
C LEU A 228 -5.12 6.75 -8.85
N MET A 229 -6.04 5.80 -9.09
CA MET A 229 -6.87 5.26 -8.01
C MET A 229 -6.00 4.87 -6.81
N PRO A 230 -6.30 5.41 -5.60
CA PRO A 230 -5.46 5.15 -4.43
C PRO A 230 -5.48 3.69 -4.01
N HIS A 231 -4.36 3.19 -3.54
CA HIS A 231 -4.21 1.86 -2.95
C HIS A 231 -5.13 1.72 -1.74
N ILE A 232 -5.97 0.69 -1.72
CA ILE A 232 -6.85 0.41 -0.60
C ILE A 232 -6.03 0.02 0.62
N ASN A 233 -6.29 0.69 1.74
CA ASN A 233 -5.74 0.31 3.04
C ASN A 233 -6.65 -0.71 3.71
N TYR A 234 -6.13 -1.89 3.99
CA TYR A 234 -6.90 -2.99 4.58
C TYR A 234 -6.82 -3.05 6.12
N THR A 235 -6.29 -2.02 6.79
CA THR A 235 -6.15 -2.00 8.26
C THR A 235 -7.47 -2.31 8.95
N LYS A 236 -8.55 -1.61 8.56
CA LYS A 236 -9.86 -1.85 9.16
C LYS A 236 -10.37 -3.27 8.89
N HIS A 237 -10.17 -3.78 7.67
CA HIS A 237 -10.62 -5.13 7.29
C HIS A 237 -9.97 -6.21 8.16
N VAL A 238 -8.64 -6.13 8.31
CA VAL A 238 -7.86 -7.11 9.08
C VAL A 238 -8.17 -6.99 10.57
N LEU A 239 -8.05 -5.78 11.13
CA LEU A 239 -8.18 -5.59 12.58
C LEU A 239 -9.60 -5.87 13.08
N GLU A 240 -10.64 -5.48 12.36
CA GLU A 240 -12.04 -5.81 12.74
C GLU A 240 -12.28 -7.32 12.70
N THR A 241 -11.72 -8.04 11.71
CA THR A 241 -11.84 -9.50 11.64
C THR A 241 -11.14 -10.18 12.81
N LEU A 242 -9.90 -9.76 13.13
CA LEU A 242 -9.14 -10.31 14.24
C LEU A 242 -9.77 -9.95 15.61
N ASN A 243 -10.28 -8.73 15.78
CA ASN A 243 -10.95 -8.26 16.99
C ASN A 243 -12.28 -8.97 17.24
N ALA A 244 -12.94 -9.45 16.19
CA ALA A 244 -14.12 -10.30 16.31
C ALA A 244 -13.80 -11.74 16.79
N GLY A 245 -12.52 -12.05 17.03
CA GLY A 245 -12.06 -13.36 17.49
C GLY A 245 -11.96 -14.41 16.38
N ILE A 246 -12.02 -14.00 15.11
CA ILE A 246 -11.91 -14.91 13.97
C ILE A 246 -10.43 -15.21 13.72
N GLU A 247 -10.07 -16.49 13.71
CA GLU A 247 -8.70 -16.92 13.48
C GLU A 247 -8.38 -17.03 11.98
N LEU A 248 -7.72 -16.03 11.43
CA LEU A 248 -7.18 -16.10 10.07
C LEU A 248 -5.93 -17.00 10.06
N LYS A 249 -5.94 -18.05 9.22
CA LYS A 249 -4.82 -19.00 9.07
C LYS A 249 -3.68 -18.42 8.24
N GLY A 250 -4.01 -17.45 7.37
CA GLY A 250 -3.06 -16.72 6.55
C GLY A 250 -3.69 -15.45 6.01
N ILE A 251 -2.86 -14.45 5.74
CA ILE A 251 -3.23 -13.22 5.03
C ILE A 251 -2.19 -12.99 3.95
N VAL A 252 -2.63 -12.57 2.76
CA VAL A 252 -1.75 -12.27 1.64
C VAL A 252 -2.05 -10.87 1.11
N HIS A 253 -1.07 -9.99 1.10
CA HIS A 253 -1.11 -8.73 0.37
C HIS A 253 -0.71 -9.01 -1.08
N VAL A 254 -1.57 -8.66 -2.04
CA VAL A 254 -1.34 -8.94 -3.46
C VAL A 254 -0.59 -7.76 -4.07
N THR A 255 0.71 -7.94 -4.25
CA THR A 255 1.67 -6.96 -4.78
C THR A 255 2.28 -7.42 -6.11
N GLY A 256 3.51 -7.02 -6.43
CA GLY A 256 4.23 -7.53 -7.60
C GLY A 256 4.32 -9.06 -7.58
N GLY A 257 4.07 -9.68 -8.72
CA GLY A 257 3.93 -11.14 -8.85
C GLY A 257 2.47 -11.63 -8.76
N GLY A 258 1.51 -10.75 -8.43
CA GLY A 258 0.07 -11.05 -8.41
C GLY A 258 -0.29 -12.19 -7.48
N LEU A 259 -1.44 -12.83 -7.74
CA LEU A 259 -1.90 -13.99 -6.95
C LEU A 259 -0.93 -15.17 -7.05
N LEU A 260 -0.30 -15.34 -8.24
CA LEU A 260 0.54 -16.50 -8.54
C LEU A 260 1.82 -16.56 -7.69
N GLU A 261 2.40 -15.41 -7.33
CA GLU A 261 3.67 -15.36 -6.62
C GLU A 261 3.53 -14.94 -5.14
N ASN A 262 2.43 -14.27 -4.76
CA ASN A 262 2.25 -13.84 -3.37
C ASN A 262 1.61 -14.92 -2.49
N ILE A 263 0.62 -15.68 -2.98
CA ILE A 263 -0.01 -16.75 -2.20
C ILE A 263 1.00 -17.85 -1.80
N PRO A 264 1.93 -18.31 -2.67
CA PRO A 264 2.92 -19.32 -2.30
C PRO A 264 3.81 -18.97 -1.12
N ARG A 265 4.01 -17.68 -0.84
CA ARG A 265 4.90 -17.20 0.25
C ARG A 265 4.44 -17.68 1.62
N ILE A 266 3.11 -17.75 1.83
CA ILE A 266 2.54 -18.12 3.13
C ILE A 266 2.15 -19.60 3.21
N LEU A 267 2.06 -20.32 2.08
CA LEU A 267 1.64 -21.72 2.07
C LEU A 267 2.69 -22.62 2.71
N PRO A 268 2.31 -23.54 3.61
CA PRO A 268 3.21 -24.58 4.11
C PRO A 268 3.52 -25.61 3.01
N LYS A 269 4.60 -26.38 3.22
CA LYS A 269 4.95 -27.48 2.30
C LYS A 269 3.79 -28.49 2.17
N GLY A 270 3.62 -29.05 1.01
CA GLY A 270 2.56 -30.04 0.73
C GLY A 270 1.18 -29.44 0.40
N HIS A 271 1.06 -28.10 0.39
CA HIS A 271 -0.16 -27.38 0.08
C HIS A 271 -0.01 -26.55 -1.20
N GLY A 272 -1.09 -26.43 -1.93
CA GLY A 272 -1.31 -25.54 -3.05
C GLY A 272 -2.70 -24.92 -2.93
N VAL A 273 -3.10 -24.12 -3.90
CA VAL A 273 -4.44 -23.54 -3.96
C VAL A 273 -5.05 -23.67 -5.35
N GLU A 274 -6.37 -23.82 -5.36
CA GLU A 274 -7.20 -23.70 -6.57
C GLU A 274 -8.08 -22.47 -6.42
N ILE A 275 -8.07 -21.61 -7.45
CA ILE A 275 -8.79 -20.35 -7.50
C ILE A 275 -9.72 -20.35 -8.70
N ASN A 276 -10.99 -20.02 -8.48
CA ASN A 276 -11.94 -19.74 -9.55
C ASN A 276 -11.86 -18.23 -9.89
N LYS A 277 -11.37 -17.91 -11.09
CA LYS A 277 -11.22 -16.52 -11.56
C LYS A 277 -12.54 -15.77 -11.75
N ASP A 278 -13.63 -16.50 -11.94
CA ASP A 278 -14.96 -15.92 -12.12
C ASP A 278 -15.68 -15.64 -10.78
N ALA A 279 -15.00 -15.86 -9.65
CA ALA A 279 -15.58 -15.66 -8.32
C ALA A 279 -15.72 -14.17 -7.91
N TRP A 280 -15.09 -13.26 -8.63
CA TRP A 280 -15.16 -11.81 -8.42
C TRP A 280 -15.24 -11.07 -9.77
N PRO A 281 -15.80 -9.85 -9.79
CA PRO A 281 -15.90 -9.06 -11.02
C PRO A 281 -14.52 -8.62 -11.51
N SER A 282 -14.28 -8.72 -12.84
CA SER A 282 -13.12 -8.09 -13.46
C SER A 282 -13.24 -6.57 -13.39
N LEU A 283 -12.12 -5.88 -13.21
CA LEU A 283 -12.08 -4.42 -13.33
C LEU A 283 -11.76 -4.04 -14.78
N PRO A 284 -12.51 -3.10 -15.39
CA PRO A 284 -12.36 -2.73 -16.80
C PRO A 284 -10.94 -2.37 -17.23
N VAL A 285 -10.14 -1.81 -16.30
CA VAL A 285 -8.73 -1.45 -16.56
C VAL A 285 -7.88 -2.66 -16.94
N PHE A 286 -8.12 -3.83 -16.32
CA PHE A 286 -7.37 -5.06 -16.63
C PHE A 286 -7.79 -5.65 -17.96
N ASP A 287 -9.09 -5.64 -18.28
CA ASP A 287 -9.62 -6.11 -19.54
C ASP A 287 -9.10 -5.25 -20.70
N LEU A 288 -9.08 -3.93 -20.52
CA LEU A 288 -8.53 -3.00 -21.50
C LEU A 288 -7.02 -3.23 -21.72
N MET A 289 -6.24 -3.36 -20.64
CA MET A 289 -4.80 -3.64 -20.74
C MET A 289 -4.53 -4.97 -21.45
N LYS A 290 -5.29 -6.02 -21.13
CA LYS A 290 -5.20 -7.32 -21.79
C LYS A 290 -5.45 -7.19 -23.29
N SER A 291 -6.48 -6.43 -23.68
CA SER A 291 -6.84 -6.19 -25.08
C SER A 291 -5.76 -5.37 -25.82
N ILE A 292 -5.26 -4.29 -25.25
CA ILE A 292 -4.23 -3.45 -25.86
C ILE A 292 -2.97 -4.24 -26.18
N GLY A 293 -2.51 -5.06 -25.25
CA GLY A 293 -1.27 -5.81 -25.38
C GLY A 293 -1.44 -7.21 -25.95
N ASN A 294 -2.66 -7.66 -26.22
CA ASN A 294 -2.98 -9.07 -26.54
C ASN A 294 -2.27 -10.02 -25.57
N ILE A 295 -2.42 -9.78 -24.26
CA ILE A 295 -1.64 -10.44 -23.22
C ILE A 295 -2.32 -11.74 -22.81
N GLU A 296 -1.52 -12.81 -22.67
CA GLU A 296 -1.98 -14.07 -22.13
C GLU A 296 -2.50 -13.91 -20.71
N GLU A 297 -3.59 -14.58 -20.37
CA GLU A 297 -4.27 -14.47 -19.07
C GLU A 297 -3.34 -14.79 -17.90
N ALA A 298 -2.49 -15.81 -18.03
CA ALA A 298 -1.51 -16.18 -17.00
C ALA A 298 -0.51 -15.05 -16.70
N GLU A 299 -0.12 -14.27 -17.72
CA GLU A 299 0.76 -13.11 -17.53
C GLU A 299 0.03 -11.95 -16.84
N MET A 300 -1.26 -11.75 -17.12
CA MET A 300 -2.08 -10.78 -16.40
C MET A 300 -2.12 -11.11 -14.90
N PHE A 301 -2.38 -12.37 -14.53
CA PHE A 301 -2.40 -12.84 -13.14
C PHE A 301 -1.01 -12.82 -12.45
N ARG A 302 0.07 -12.79 -13.22
CA ARG A 302 1.43 -12.64 -12.67
C ARG A 302 1.79 -11.17 -12.48
N SER A 303 1.41 -10.31 -13.41
CA SER A 303 1.83 -8.91 -13.41
C SER A 303 0.94 -8.00 -12.56
N PHE A 304 -0.33 -8.38 -12.34
CA PHE A 304 -1.34 -7.54 -11.71
C PHE A 304 -2.14 -8.28 -10.64
N ASN A 305 -2.79 -7.52 -9.77
CA ASN A 305 -3.66 -8.03 -8.72
C ASN A 305 -5.02 -8.56 -9.23
N MET A 306 -5.36 -8.28 -10.46
CA MET A 306 -6.58 -8.72 -11.16
C MET A 306 -7.89 -8.46 -10.39
N GLY A 307 -7.95 -7.36 -9.63
CA GLY A 307 -9.13 -6.95 -8.86
C GLY A 307 -9.16 -7.46 -7.43
N ILE A 308 -8.12 -8.17 -6.95
CA ILE A 308 -7.98 -8.64 -5.56
C ILE A 308 -6.72 -8.04 -4.95
N GLY A 309 -6.88 -7.22 -3.92
CA GLY A 309 -5.74 -6.59 -3.25
C GLY A 309 -5.27 -7.32 -1.99
N MET A 310 -6.16 -8.06 -1.34
CA MET A 310 -5.81 -8.87 -0.17
C MET A 310 -6.58 -10.19 -0.16
N VAL A 311 -5.94 -11.24 0.35
CA VAL A 311 -6.57 -12.57 0.49
C VAL A 311 -6.49 -13.03 1.93
N PHE A 312 -7.63 -13.43 2.51
CA PHE A 312 -7.70 -14.12 3.79
C PHE A 312 -7.77 -15.63 3.56
N ILE A 313 -7.06 -16.39 4.35
CA ILE A 313 -7.17 -17.85 4.40
C ILE A 313 -7.77 -18.22 5.76
N ALA A 314 -8.92 -18.87 5.74
CA ALA A 314 -9.72 -19.14 6.93
C ALA A 314 -10.40 -20.51 6.88
N GLU A 315 -11.02 -20.92 7.98
CA GLU A 315 -11.91 -22.09 7.97
C GLU A 315 -13.19 -21.78 7.15
N ARG A 316 -13.76 -22.81 6.58
CA ARG A 316 -14.98 -22.66 5.78
C ARG A 316 -16.15 -22.14 6.61
N ASP A 317 -16.21 -22.52 7.87
CA ASP A 317 -17.29 -22.13 8.78
C ASP A 317 -17.21 -20.65 9.18
N ASP A 318 -16.04 -20.01 9.07
CA ASP A 318 -15.83 -18.59 9.39
C ASP A 318 -16.34 -17.65 8.29
N ILE A 319 -16.70 -18.14 7.09
CA ILE A 319 -17.10 -17.31 5.95
C ILE A 319 -18.24 -16.35 6.31
N SER A 320 -19.28 -16.87 6.98
CA SER A 320 -20.46 -16.09 7.36
C SER A 320 -20.11 -14.96 8.33
N ASP A 321 -19.26 -15.24 9.31
CA ASP A 321 -18.85 -14.29 10.32
C ASP A 321 -17.91 -13.22 9.75
N ILE A 322 -16.95 -13.61 8.89
CA ILE A 322 -16.10 -12.66 8.16
C ILE A 322 -16.95 -11.72 7.32
N ARG A 323 -17.91 -12.24 6.56
CA ARG A 323 -18.82 -11.41 5.75
C ARG A 323 -19.67 -10.48 6.60
N LYS A 324 -20.12 -10.92 7.78
CA LYS A 324 -20.89 -10.12 8.72
C LYS A 324 -20.04 -8.98 9.29
N VAL A 325 -18.81 -9.26 9.71
CA VAL A 325 -17.88 -8.27 10.25
C VAL A 325 -17.55 -7.21 9.18
N LEU A 326 -17.32 -7.65 7.95
CA LEU A 326 -16.95 -6.75 6.86
C LEU A 326 -18.15 -6.13 6.12
N ASN A 327 -19.38 -6.39 6.57
CA ASN A 327 -20.57 -5.78 6.00
C ASN A 327 -20.52 -4.24 6.13
N GLY A 328 -20.72 -3.55 5.00
CA GLY A 328 -20.59 -2.07 4.93
C GLY A 328 -19.14 -1.55 4.87
N ILE A 329 -18.16 -2.45 4.93
CA ILE A 329 -16.73 -2.11 4.72
C ILE A 329 -16.31 -2.54 3.31
N SER A 330 -16.48 -3.81 2.98
CA SER A 330 -16.03 -4.37 1.70
C SER A 330 -16.78 -5.67 1.37
N PRO A 331 -17.05 -5.98 0.11
CA PRO A 331 -17.45 -7.32 -0.30
C PRO A 331 -16.33 -8.34 -0.01
N VAL A 332 -16.73 -9.60 0.20
CA VAL A 332 -15.83 -10.73 0.46
C VAL A 332 -16.15 -11.85 -0.53
N TYR A 333 -15.21 -12.16 -1.40
CA TYR A 333 -15.35 -13.14 -2.46
C TYR A 333 -14.75 -14.49 -2.07
N LEU A 334 -15.54 -15.57 -2.09
CA LEU A 334 -15.01 -16.93 -1.92
C LEU A 334 -14.32 -17.33 -3.24
N MET A 335 -13.00 -17.16 -3.29
CA MET A 335 -12.19 -17.32 -4.50
C MET A 335 -11.81 -18.77 -4.78
N GLY A 336 -11.65 -19.57 -3.72
CA GLY A 336 -11.09 -20.91 -3.89
C GLY A 336 -10.80 -21.60 -2.58
N SER A 337 -9.95 -22.62 -2.64
CA SER A 337 -9.59 -23.41 -1.47
C SER A 337 -8.15 -23.93 -1.52
N VAL A 338 -7.64 -24.27 -0.34
CA VAL A 338 -6.35 -24.93 -0.15
C VAL A 338 -6.51 -26.43 -0.50
N VAL A 339 -5.62 -26.90 -1.36
CA VAL A 339 -5.55 -28.29 -1.85
C VAL A 339 -4.16 -28.90 -1.55
N ASN A 340 -3.99 -30.18 -1.81
CA ASN A 340 -2.67 -30.79 -1.82
C ASN A 340 -1.87 -30.22 -3.00
N GLY A 341 -0.60 -29.90 -2.78
CA GLY A 341 0.23 -29.31 -3.83
C GLY A 341 1.64 -29.02 -3.34
N ASN A 342 2.42 -28.33 -4.15
CA ASN A 342 3.77 -27.89 -3.80
C ASN A 342 3.88 -26.37 -3.96
N LYS A 343 3.13 -25.64 -3.14
CA LYS A 343 3.02 -24.18 -3.16
C LYS A 343 2.58 -23.61 -4.54
N ASN A 344 1.86 -24.41 -5.31
CA ASN A 344 1.35 -24.00 -6.61
C ASN A 344 0.00 -23.30 -6.48
N VAL A 345 -0.26 -22.36 -7.38
CA VAL A 345 -1.54 -21.68 -7.56
C VAL A 345 -2.12 -22.09 -8.91
N ILE A 346 -3.31 -22.65 -8.89
CA ILE A 346 -4.04 -23.07 -10.09
C ILE A 346 -5.22 -22.11 -10.26
N ILE A 347 -5.22 -21.35 -11.34
CA ILE A 347 -6.35 -20.49 -11.75
C ILE A 347 -7.23 -21.31 -12.70
N LYS A 348 -8.53 -21.42 -12.38
CA LYS A 348 -9.53 -22.14 -13.18
C LYS A 348 -10.55 -21.20 -13.79
#